data_bb492979f36a95a79e6d99b6f544d53b
#
_entry.id   bb492979f36a95a79e6d99b6f544d53b
#
_cell.length_a   1.000
_cell.length_b   1.000
_cell.length_c   1.000
_cell.angle_alpha   90.00
_cell.angle_beta   90.00
_cell.angle_gamma   90.00
#
_symmetry.space_group_name_H-M   'P 1'
#
loop_
_entity.id
_entity.type
_entity.pdbx_description
1 polymer ?
#
loop_
_entity_poly.entity_id
_entity_poly.type
_entity_poly.pdbx_seq_one_letter_code
_entity_poly.pdbx_strand_id
1 'polypeptide(L)'
;SDYRRSGYDRGHLAPAADMRFSPEAMRDCFYYSNIVPQHPRLNRGIWLTLENRTRQWAKEYGAIFITTGPVYSSGDTTIGNNQVRVPAAFYKVLLDYRSRPPKAAGFLFPNTDEGPGTLAGHMVPVDAVEAATGIDFFAALPDSVEALLEGSVNPASWLSGEGETHEPQ
;
A
#
# COMPACT_ATOMS: atom_id res chain seq x y z
N SER A 1 23.25 -6.14 -10.91
CA SER A 1 21.99 -6.24 -10.15
C SER A 1 20.83 -6.33 -11.14
N ASP A 2 19.84 -7.14 -10.84
CA ASP A 2 18.70 -7.46 -11.72
C ASP A 2 17.86 -6.22 -12.12
N TYR A 3 17.86 -5.22 -11.27
CA TYR A 3 17.16 -3.96 -11.50
C TYR A 3 17.84 -3.01 -12.50
N ARG A 4 19.12 -3.25 -12.82
CA ARG A 4 19.86 -2.34 -13.71
C ARG A 4 19.32 -2.41 -15.13
N ARG A 5 18.79 -1.31 -15.65
CA ARG A 5 18.15 -1.19 -16.98
C ARG A 5 16.92 -2.10 -17.17
N SER A 6 16.29 -2.50 -16.08
CA SER A 6 15.07 -3.34 -16.14
C SER A 6 13.81 -2.54 -16.49
N GLY A 7 13.84 -1.22 -16.34
CA GLY A 7 12.64 -0.37 -16.43
C GLY A 7 11.86 -0.25 -15.11
N TYR A 8 12.25 -0.99 -14.07
CA TYR A 8 11.60 -0.97 -12.77
C TYR A 8 12.45 -0.33 -11.70
N ASP A 9 11.80 0.35 -10.76
CA ASP A 9 12.39 0.84 -9.53
C ASP A 9 12.50 -0.30 -8.50
N ARG A 10 13.38 -0.10 -7.52
CA ARG A 10 13.39 -0.88 -6.29
C ARG A 10 12.32 -0.34 -5.36
N GLY A 11 11.07 -0.83 -5.53
CA GLY A 11 9.94 -0.43 -4.70
C GLY A 11 10.05 -1.01 -3.30
N HIS A 12 9.85 -0.16 -2.29
CA HIS A 12 9.79 -0.59 -0.90
C HIS A 12 8.37 -1.00 -0.52
N LEU A 13 8.22 -2.11 0.21
CA LEU A 13 6.95 -2.46 0.86
C LEU A 13 6.77 -1.64 2.15
N ALA A 14 7.73 -1.71 3.07
CA ALA A 14 7.85 -0.81 4.21
C ALA A 14 8.77 0.36 3.83
N PRO A 15 8.25 1.60 3.75
CA PRO A 15 9.00 2.73 3.20
C PRO A 15 10.16 3.15 4.11
N ALA A 16 11.30 3.53 3.52
CA ALA A 16 12.45 4.02 4.26
C ALA A 16 12.13 5.26 5.13
N ALA A 17 11.15 6.07 4.71
CA ALA A 17 10.71 7.23 5.48
C ALA A 17 10.12 6.85 6.85
N ASP A 18 9.55 5.65 6.99
CA ASP A 18 8.95 5.14 8.23
C ASP A 18 10.00 4.49 9.15
N MET A 19 11.20 4.19 8.63
CA MET A 19 12.27 3.47 9.34
C MET A 19 13.31 4.39 10.00
N ARG A 20 13.03 5.70 10.10
CA ARG A 20 13.97 6.70 10.62
C ARG A 20 14.19 6.65 12.13
N PHE A 21 13.46 5.80 12.83
CA PHE A 21 13.53 5.67 14.29
C PHE A 21 14.78 4.91 14.77
N SER A 22 15.43 4.13 13.92
CA SER A 22 16.73 3.53 14.21
C SER A 22 17.61 3.34 12.97
N PRO A 23 18.94 3.39 13.10
CA PRO A 23 19.87 3.08 12.00
C PRO A 23 19.73 1.64 11.48
N GLU A 24 19.41 0.68 12.34
CA GLU A 24 19.16 -0.71 11.97
C GLU A 24 17.91 -0.81 11.09
N ALA A 25 16.78 -0.27 11.54
CA ALA A 25 15.53 -0.29 10.77
C ALA A 25 15.70 0.37 9.40
N MET A 26 16.43 1.51 9.35
CA MET A 26 16.77 2.19 8.12
C MET A 26 17.61 1.31 7.18
N ARG A 27 18.57 0.57 7.69
CA ARG A 27 19.39 -0.36 6.89
C ARG A 27 18.55 -1.55 6.42
N ASP A 28 17.73 -2.10 7.31
CA ASP A 28 17.00 -3.34 7.08
C ASP A 28 15.87 -3.16 6.03
N CYS A 29 15.30 -1.97 5.91
CA CYS A 29 14.30 -1.71 4.87
C CYS A 29 14.85 -1.80 3.43
N PHE A 30 16.18 -1.83 3.24
CA PHE A 30 16.81 -2.05 1.94
C PHE A 30 17.14 -3.52 1.64
N TYR A 31 16.83 -4.46 2.52
CA TYR A 31 16.95 -5.87 2.20
C TYR A 31 15.98 -6.28 1.09
N TYR A 32 16.39 -7.24 0.25
CA TYR A 32 15.58 -7.69 -0.88
C TYR A 32 14.26 -8.34 -0.48
N SER A 33 14.09 -8.75 0.77
CA SER A 33 12.80 -9.17 1.34
C SER A 33 11.77 -8.03 1.41
N ASN A 34 12.23 -6.76 1.38
CA ASN A 34 11.39 -5.56 1.39
C ASN A 34 11.37 -4.82 0.04
N ILE A 35 12.09 -5.32 -0.96
CA ILE A 35 12.28 -4.66 -2.26
C ILE A 35 11.64 -5.51 -3.37
N VAL A 36 10.75 -4.87 -4.13
CA VAL A 36 9.99 -5.51 -5.20
C VAL A 36 10.07 -4.65 -6.48
N PRO A 37 10.13 -5.28 -7.70
CA PRO A 37 10.09 -4.52 -8.95
C PRO A 37 8.80 -3.73 -9.08
N GLN A 38 8.87 -2.41 -9.05
CA GLN A 38 7.72 -1.52 -9.11
C GLN A 38 7.88 -0.53 -10.26
N HIS A 39 6.81 -0.31 -11.01
CA HIS A 39 6.84 0.65 -12.12
C HIS A 39 7.17 2.06 -11.60
N PRO A 40 8.09 2.81 -12.23
CA PRO A 40 8.53 4.13 -11.74
C PRO A 40 7.38 5.13 -11.53
N ARG A 41 6.39 5.16 -12.44
CA ARG A 41 5.24 6.07 -12.30
C ARG A 41 4.35 5.71 -11.11
N LEU A 42 4.18 4.42 -10.82
CA LEU A 42 3.49 3.98 -9.61
C LEU A 42 4.31 4.35 -8.39
N ASN A 43 5.57 3.88 -8.30
CA ASN A 43 6.43 4.03 -7.13
C ASN A 43 6.63 5.50 -6.72
N ARG A 44 6.93 6.36 -7.69
CA ARG A 44 7.23 7.79 -7.45
C ARG A 44 5.98 8.68 -7.47
N GLY A 45 4.84 8.13 -7.85
CA GLY A 45 3.55 8.82 -8.01
C GLY A 45 2.58 8.49 -6.88
N ILE A 46 1.47 7.85 -7.25
CA ILE A 46 0.35 7.63 -6.33
C ILE A 46 0.70 6.72 -5.15
N TRP A 47 1.64 5.78 -5.29
CA TRP A 47 2.13 4.97 -4.19
C TRP A 47 2.81 5.82 -3.12
N LEU A 48 3.71 6.72 -3.52
CA LEU A 48 4.34 7.69 -2.62
C LEU A 48 3.30 8.62 -1.97
N THR A 49 2.26 9.00 -2.71
CA THR A 49 1.14 9.79 -2.17
C THR A 49 0.41 9.02 -1.06
N LEU A 50 0.10 7.73 -1.28
CA LEU A 50 -0.52 6.89 -0.26
C LEU A 50 0.38 6.72 0.97
N GLU A 51 1.68 6.51 0.80
CA GLU A 51 2.63 6.43 1.91
C GLU A 51 2.66 7.71 2.75
N ASN A 52 2.70 8.87 2.10
CA ASN A 52 2.64 10.16 2.78
C ASN A 52 1.32 10.33 3.55
N ARG A 53 0.20 9.95 2.92
CA ARG A 53 -1.13 10.04 3.54
C ARG A 53 -1.26 9.08 4.72
N THR A 54 -0.76 7.88 4.60
CA THR A 54 -0.74 6.89 5.69
C THR A 54 0.00 7.42 6.92
N ARG A 55 1.15 8.09 6.73
CA ARG A 55 1.87 8.76 7.83
C ARG A 55 1.07 9.88 8.48
N GLN A 56 0.30 10.64 7.68
CA GLN A 56 -0.59 11.68 8.21
C GLN A 56 -1.71 11.06 9.06
N TRP A 57 -2.38 10.03 8.56
CA TRP A 57 -3.41 9.31 9.31
C TRP A 57 -2.88 8.67 10.59
N ALA A 58 -1.68 8.10 10.55
CA ALA A 58 -1.05 7.54 11.76
C ALA A 58 -0.80 8.60 12.85
N LYS A 59 -0.48 9.84 12.46
CA LYS A 59 -0.36 10.98 13.38
C LYS A 59 -1.73 11.46 13.89
N GLU A 60 -2.71 11.54 12.99
CA GLU A 60 -4.06 12.01 13.28
C GLU A 60 -4.81 11.06 14.22
N TYR A 61 -4.76 9.76 13.94
CA TYR A 61 -5.46 8.73 14.73
C TYR A 61 -4.61 8.13 15.87
N GLY A 62 -3.34 8.52 15.95
CA GLY A 62 -2.41 8.10 16.98
C GLY A 62 -1.77 6.72 16.75
N ALA A 63 -2.39 5.84 15.96
CA ALA A 63 -1.81 4.58 15.49
C ALA A 63 -2.64 4.02 14.33
N ILE A 64 -1.98 3.37 13.37
CA ILE A 64 -2.60 2.60 12.28
C ILE A 64 -1.83 1.27 12.14
N PHE A 65 -2.55 0.17 12.00
CA PHE A 65 -1.98 -1.09 11.54
C PHE A 65 -1.90 -1.07 10.01
N ILE A 66 -0.78 -1.51 9.46
CA ILE A 66 -0.50 -1.45 8.02
C ILE A 66 0.04 -2.81 7.57
N THR A 67 -0.60 -3.40 6.55
CA THR A 67 -0.06 -4.54 5.82
C THR A 67 0.14 -4.13 4.36
N THR A 68 1.30 -4.42 3.81
CA THR A 68 1.68 -4.05 2.44
C THR A 68 2.34 -5.22 1.75
N GLY A 69 1.97 -5.48 0.50
CA GLY A 69 2.59 -6.55 -0.27
C GLY A 69 2.33 -6.46 -1.77
N PRO A 70 3.03 -7.31 -2.55
CA PRO A 70 2.77 -7.52 -3.97
C PRO A 70 1.62 -8.49 -4.17
N VAL A 71 0.92 -8.33 -5.30
CA VAL A 71 -0.02 -9.33 -5.83
C VAL A 71 0.60 -9.95 -7.06
N TYR A 72 0.82 -11.26 -7.01
CA TYR A 72 1.40 -12.03 -8.12
C TYR A 72 0.33 -12.75 -8.94
N SER A 73 0.55 -12.85 -10.25
CA SER A 73 -0.31 -13.60 -11.16
C SER A 73 0.48 -14.66 -11.95
N SER A 74 -0.22 -15.61 -12.55
CA SER A 74 0.42 -16.68 -13.32
C SER A 74 1.17 -16.18 -14.57
N GLY A 75 0.84 -14.98 -15.06
CA GLY A 75 1.46 -14.34 -16.23
C GLY A 75 2.57 -13.34 -15.93
N ASP A 76 3.02 -13.25 -14.69
CA ASP A 76 4.03 -12.27 -14.28
C ASP A 76 5.34 -12.45 -15.05
N THR A 77 5.90 -11.33 -15.49
CA THR A 77 7.26 -11.28 -16.08
C THR A 77 8.34 -11.32 -15.01
N THR A 78 9.60 -11.45 -15.42
CA THR A 78 10.75 -11.43 -14.51
C THR A 78 11.81 -10.45 -15.00
N ILE A 79 12.66 -9.97 -14.09
CA ILE A 79 13.79 -9.10 -14.39
C ILE A 79 15.12 -9.73 -13.95
N GLY A 80 16.17 -9.41 -14.68
CA GLY A 80 17.56 -9.77 -14.36
C GLY A 80 17.85 -11.27 -14.45
N ASN A 81 19.12 -11.61 -14.15
CA ASN A 81 19.62 -12.98 -14.25
C ASN A 81 19.02 -13.91 -13.16
N ASN A 82 18.58 -13.35 -12.04
CA ASN A 82 17.98 -14.11 -10.95
C ASN A 82 16.45 -14.28 -11.12
N GLN A 83 15.90 -13.86 -12.26
CA GLN A 83 14.47 -14.01 -12.59
C GLN A 83 13.55 -13.47 -11.49
N VAL A 84 13.85 -12.26 -10.98
CA VAL A 84 13.03 -11.62 -9.95
C VAL A 84 11.66 -11.30 -10.54
N ARG A 85 10.60 -11.88 -9.95
CA ARG A 85 9.22 -11.70 -10.45
C ARG A 85 8.77 -10.25 -10.32
N VAL A 86 8.10 -9.77 -11.35
CA VAL A 86 7.44 -8.45 -11.38
C VAL A 86 5.98 -8.68 -11.02
N PRO A 87 5.48 -8.17 -9.88
CA PRO A 87 4.09 -8.39 -9.50
C PRO A 87 3.13 -7.65 -10.44
N ALA A 88 1.94 -8.21 -10.62
CA ALA A 88 0.85 -7.59 -11.39
C ALA A 88 0.28 -6.35 -10.70
N ALA A 89 0.28 -6.33 -9.35
CA ALA A 89 -0.24 -5.23 -8.56
C ALA A 89 0.45 -5.15 -7.19
N PHE A 90 0.16 -4.06 -6.47
CA PHE A 90 0.53 -3.88 -5.07
C PHE A 90 -0.72 -3.60 -4.24
N TYR A 91 -0.73 -4.08 -3.01
CA TYR A 91 -1.77 -3.76 -2.05
C TYR A 91 -1.23 -3.05 -0.81
N LYS A 92 -2.10 -2.30 -0.17
CA LYS A 92 -1.93 -1.79 1.19
C LYS A 92 -3.26 -1.91 1.91
N VAL A 93 -3.26 -2.58 3.06
CA VAL A 93 -4.41 -2.68 3.96
C VAL A 93 -4.13 -1.86 5.20
N LEU A 94 -5.07 -1.02 5.58
CA LEU A 94 -4.99 -0.12 6.72
C LEU A 94 -6.12 -0.44 7.70
N LEU A 95 -5.81 -0.44 9.00
CA LEU A 95 -6.77 -0.55 10.08
C LEU A 95 -6.52 0.53 11.14
N ASP A 96 -7.47 1.43 11.30
CA ASP A 96 -7.60 2.30 12.45
C ASP A 96 -8.54 1.67 13.47
N TYR A 97 -7.95 1.02 14.49
CA TYR A 97 -8.71 0.35 15.55
C TYR A 97 -8.92 1.26 16.78
N ARG A 98 -8.41 2.50 16.75
CA ARG A 98 -8.53 3.48 17.85
C ARG A 98 -9.74 4.38 17.71
N SER A 99 -10.13 4.75 16.50
CA SER A 99 -11.34 5.52 16.24
C SER A 99 -12.60 4.79 16.70
N ARG A 100 -13.66 5.52 16.92
CA ARG A 100 -14.96 4.97 17.29
C ARG A 100 -16.03 5.52 16.34
N PRO A 101 -16.58 4.70 15.44
CA PRO A 101 -16.27 3.28 15.21
C PRO A 101 -14.86 3.06 14.60
N PRO A 102 -14.27 1.86 14.75
CA PRO A 102 -13.05 1.50 14.03
C PRO A 102 -13.32 1.44 12.51
N LYS A 103 -12.27 1.60 11.70
CA LYS A 103 -12.40 1.59 10.24
C LYS A 103 -11.20 0.94 9.58
N ALA A 104 -11.44 0.28 8.43
CA ALA A 104 -10.41 -0.31 7.61
C ALA A 104 -10.54 0.15 6.16
N ALA A 105 -9.47 0.00 5.39
CA ALA A 105 -9.45 0.22 3.96
C ALA A 105 -8.39 -0.63 3.29
N GLY A 106 -8.74 -1.26 2.17
CA GLY A 106 -7.82 -1.83 1.21
C GLY A 106 -7.49 -0.82 0.11
N PHE A 107 -6.32 -0.96 -0.47
CA PHE A 107 -5.90 -0.29 -1.70
C PHE A 107 -5.28 -1.31 -2.63
N LEU A 108 -5.65 -1.26 -3.91
CA LEU A 108 -5.07 -2.09 -4.98
C LEU A 108 -4.60 -1.19 -6.12
N PHE A 109 -3.33 -1.32 -6.48
CA PHE A 109 -2.70 -0.56 -7.55
C PHE A 109 -2.10 -1.49 -8.59
N PRO A 110 -2.56 -1.48 -9.84
CA PRO A 110 -1.87 -2.17 -10.93
C PRO A 110 -0.42 -1.69 -11.03
N ASN A 111 0.49 -2.62 -11.28
CA ASN A 111 1.91 -2.31 -11.46
C ASN A 111 2.21 -1.95 -12.91
N THR A 112 1.59 -0.87 -13.39
CA THR A 112 1.63 -0.44 -14.79
C THR A 112 2.14 0.99 -14.95
N ASP A 113 2.30 1.41 -16.22
CA ASP A 113 2.65 2.78 -16.61
C ASP A 113 1.43 3.70 -16.73
N GLU A 114 0.26 3.21 -16.41
CA GLU A 114 -0.95 4.01 -16.47
C GLU A 114 -0.92 5.19 -15.50
N GLY A 115 -1.62 6.27 -15.87
CA GLY A 115 -1.65 7.49 -15.07
C GLY A 115 -2.16 7.22 -13.65
N PRO A 116 -1.76 8.07 -12.68
CA PRO A 116 -1.88 7.74 -11.25
C PRO A 116 -3.33 7.61 -10.73
N GLY A 117 -4.34 8.04 -11.48
CA GLY A 117 -5.70 8.06 -10.92
C GLY A 117 -5.79 8.86 -9.60
N THR A 118 -6.75 8.53 -8.76
CA THR A 118 -6.91 9.10 -7.42
C THR A 118 -6.82 8.00 -6.36
N LEU A 119 -6.47 8.34 -5.13
CA LEU A 119 -6.48 7.37 -4.01
C LEU A 119 -7.87 6.73 -3.84
N ALA A 120 -8.94 7.53 -3.98
CA ALA A 120 -10.31 7.02 -3.90
C ALA A 120 -10.61 5.97 -4.98
N GLY A 121 -10.07 6.12 -6.19
CA GLY A 121 -10.26 5.17 -7.30
C GLY A 121 -9.54 3.84 -7.11
N HIS A 122 -8.58 3.76 -6.19
CA HIS A 122 -7.84 2.54 -5.83
C HIS A 122 -8.23 1.99 -4.46
N MET A 123 -9.13 2.68 -3.76
CA MET A 123 -9.62 2.22 -2.47
C MET A 123 -10.69 1.14 -2.66
N VAL A 124 -10.53 0.02 -1.99
CA VAL A 124 -11.39 -1.16 -2.08
C VAL A 124 -11.70 -1.71 -0.69
N PRO A 125 -12.78 -2.50 -0.51
CA PRO A 125 -12.97 -3.30 0.69
C PRO A 125 -11.76 -4.21 0.94
N VAL A 126 -11.50 -4.55 2.19
CA VAL A 126 -10.41 -5.48 2.54
C VAL A 126 -10.65 -6.86 1.93
N ASP A 127 -11.91 -7.35 1.90
CA ASP A 127 -12.31 -8.60 1.21
C ASP A 127 -11.82 -8.67 -0.24
N ALA A 128 -11.78 -7.53 -0.95
CA ALA A 128 -11.26 -7.50 -2.32
C ALA A 128 -9.75 -7.72 -2.37
N VAL A 129 -9.01 -7.27 -1.35
CA VAL A 129 -7.57 -7.53 -1.24
C VAL A 129 -7.34 -8.98 -0.85
N GLU A 130 -8.15 -9.55 0.02
CA GLU A 130 -8.13 -10.97 0.40
C GLU A 130 -8.38 -11.87 -0.80
N ALA A 131 -9.41 -11.57 -1.58
CA ALA A 131 -9.69 -12.30 -2.82
C ALA A 131 -8.51 -12.26 -3.81
N ALA A 132 -7.77 -11.16 -3.86
CA ALA A 132 -6.61 -10.99 -4.74
C ALA A 132 -5.33 -11.69 -4.22
N THR A 133 -5.22 -11.89 -2.90
CA THR A 133 -3.98 -12.35 -2.26
C THR A 133 -4.10 -13.75 -1.65
N GLY A 134 -5.29 -14.16 -1.27
CA GLY A 134 -5.54 -15.35 -0.46
C GLY A 134 -5.11 -15.20 1.01
N ILE A 135 -4.88 -13.96 1.46
CA ILE A 135 -4.49 -13.64 2.84
C ILE A 135 -5.75 -13.22 3.60
N ASP A 136 -5.93 -13.74 4.81
CA ASP A 136 -6.93 -13.34 5.79
C ASP A 136 -6.28 -12.29 6.72
N PHE A 137 -6.74 -11.02 6.65
CA PHE A 137 -6.01 -9.91 7.28
C PHE A 137 -6.32 -9.71 8.75
N PHE A 138 -7.54 -9.89 9.18
CA PHE A 138 -7.98 -9.55 10.53
C PHE A 138 -8.45 -10.74 11.34
N ALA A 139 -8.03 -11.96 10.99
CA ALA A 139 -8.38 -13.25 11.62
C ALA A 139 -8.28 -13.30 13.16
N ALA A 140 -7.63 -12.35 13.79
CA ALA A 140 -7.54 -12.25 15.25
C ALA A 140 -8.72 -11.45 15.86
N LEU A 141 -9.53 -10.79 15.06
CA LEU A 141 -10.71 -10.06 15.53
C LEU A 141 -11.92 -11.00 15.67
N PRO A 142 -12.91 -10.64 16.49
CA PRO A 142 -14.18 -11.37 16.48
C PRO A 142 -14.85 -11.29 15.11
N ASP A 143 -15.37 -12.40 14.58
CA ASP A 143 -15.95 -12.54 13.23
C ASP A 143 -16.92 -11.40 12.85
N SER A 144 -17.76 -10.97 13.79
CA SER A 144 -18.72 -9.88 13.55
C SER A 144 -18.05 -8.49 13.37
N VAL A 145 -16.91 -8.28 13.99
CA VAL A 145 -16.11 -7.04 13.85
C VAL A 145 -15.32 -7.08 12.56
N GLU A 146 -14.71 -8.21 12.28
CA GLU A 146 -13.97 -8.51 11.07
C GLU A 146 -14.84 -8.28 9.83
N ALA A 147 -15.97 -8.96 9.71
CA ALA A 147 -16.89 -8.82 8.60
C ALA A 147 -17.37 -7.37 8.35
N LEU A 148 -17.54 -6.56 9.42
CA LEU A 148 -17.87 -5.13 9.29
C LEU A 148 -16.73 -4.29 8.74
N LEU A 149 -15.49 -4.61 9.12
CA LEU A 149 -14.29 -3.87 8.72
C LEU A 149 -13.85 -4.22 7.30
N GLU A 150 -14.07 -5.45 6.87
CA GLU A 150 -13.57 -5.99 5.61
C GLU A 150 -14.56 -5.87 4.47
N GLY A 151 -15.86 -6.04 4.74
CA GLY A 151 -16.90 -6.12 3.72
C GLY A 151 -17.22 -4.79 3.01
N SER A 152 -16.76 -3.65 3.52
CA SER A 152 -17.02 -2.35 2.90
C SER A 152 -15.94 -1.32 3.20
N VAL A 153 -15.83 -0.32 2.33
CA VAL A 153 -14.96 0.84 2.55
C VAL A 153 -15.73 2.13 2.32
N ASN A 154 -15.50 3.12 3.18
CA ASN A 154 -16.02 4.46 3.02
C ASN A 154 -14.88 5.44 2.71
N PRO A 155 -14.66 5.84 1.44
CA PRO A 155 -13.60 6.77 1.09
C PRO A 155 -13.67 8.09 1.87
N ALA A 156 -14.85 8.62 2.13
CA ALA A 156 -15.00 9.88 2.86
C ALA A 156 -14.47 9.79 4.30
N SER A 157 -14.48 8.61 4.92
CA SER A 157 -13.94 8.43 6.28
C SER A 157 -12.41 8.51 6.35
N TRP A 158 -11.74 8.35 5.21
CA TRP A 158 -10.28 8.42 5.08
C TRP A 158 -9.81 9.69 4.34
N LEU A 159 -10.54 10.11 3.30
CA LEU A 159 -10.12 11.15 2.35
C LEU A 159 -10.84 12.48 2.55
N SER A 160 -11.59 12.66 3.63
CA SER A 160 -12.22 13.96 3.96
C SER A 160 -11.13 15.02 4.17
N GLY A 161 -11.11 16.05 3.32
CA GLY A 161 -10.12 17.13 3.31
C GLY A 161 -9.34 17.29 2.00
N GLU A 162 -9.55 16.43 0.99
CA GLU A 162 -8.89 16.56 -0.32
C GLU A 162 -9.59 17.58 -1.28
N GLY A 163 -10.54 18.39 -0.78
CA GLY A 163 -11.35 19.30 -1.59
C GLY A 163 -10.93 20.77 -1.59
N GLU A 164 -9.94 21.18 -0.81
CA GLU A 164 -9.47 22.57 -0.82
C GLU A 164 -8.09 22.67 -1.48
N THR A 165 -8.09 22.70 -2.81
CA THR A 165 -6.96 23.27 -3.56
C THR A 165 -6.90 24.76 -3.24
N HIS A 166 -5.93 25.18 -2.46
CA HIS A 166 -5.53 26.58 -2.41
C HIS A 166 -5.12 26.99 -3.83
N GLU A 167 -5.98 27.77 -4.51
CA GLU A 167 -5.54 28.63 -5.60
C GLU A 167 -4.58 29.66 -5.01
N PRO A 168 -3.37 29.82 -5.55
CA PRO A 168 -2.51 30.93 -5.15
C PRO A 168 -3.09 32.22 -5.70
N GLN A 169 -3.34 33.19 -4.82
CA GLN A 169 -3.56 34.61 -5.18
C GLN A 169 -2.24 35.24 -5.61
#